data_6b19c0a2729268123624a0366a16f17e
#
_entry.id   6b19c0a2729268123624a0366a16f17e
#
_cell.length_a   1.000
_cell.length_b   1.000
_cell.length_c   1.000
_cell.angle_alpha   90.00
_cell.angle_beta   90.00
_cell.angle_gamma   90.00
#
_symmetry.space_group_name_H-M   'P 1'
#
loop_
_entity.id
_entity.type
_entity.pdbx_description
1 polymer ?
#
loop_
_entity_poly.entity_id
_entity_poly.type
_entity_poly.pdbx_seq_one_letter_code
_entity_poly.pdbx_strand_id
1 'polypeptide(L)'
;MPPPSDHHPHRIVVVGGGAAGLELVTRLGDRLGKRKLADIALIERSRTHLWKPLLHSVAAGAMDPSEHQLNYLAQGHWHHFRYHFGEMIGLDRATKMVRLGATHDEEGREIAAPRAIPYDALVIAIGSVTNDFGTRGAAQFAVPLETAEQAVRFHHRLVNAGLRAQAQSGPIQAGQLHVAIIGAGATGTELAAELYQSAREMVAYGLDQVDPDRDIRIILIEGASRILPALPERISTATLKILTKMGVDVRTNARVSAVRADGIELASGEFVPAELTVWAAGVKGPDVLAHLDGLEVNRVNQLVTDATLRTTRDPDIFAIGDCAAVPRPGFDAPVPPRAQAAHQQASHLAKQLSRRLEGAPMDPFVYRDFGSLVSFGRMGAVGNLMNLVLGGNLFIEGILARWVYRSLYKMHERALHGVTKTALDTVARNLSRRAEPRVKLH
;
A
#
# COMPACT_ATOMS: atom_id res chain seq x y z
N MET A 1 20.77 -48.34 -16.71
CA MET A 1 20.35 -47.08 -16.04
C MET A 1 19.56 -46.30 -17.08
N PRO A 2 18.30 -45.94 -16.85
CA PRO A 2 17.64 -44.95 -17.68
C PRO A 2 18.37 -43.62 -17.56
N PRO A 3 18.43 -42.80 -18.64
CA PRO A 3 19.06 -41.50 -18.60
C PRO A 3 18.37 -40.63 -17.51
N PRO A 4 19.13 -39.75 -16.82
CA PRO A 4 18.51 -38.86 -15.86
C PRO A 4 17.45 -38.04 -16.61
N SER A 5 16.22 -38.15 -16.19
CA SER A 5 15.14 -37.30 -16.68
C SER A 5 15.54 -35.83 -16.35
N ASP A 6 15.69 -35.01 -17.38
CA ASP A 6 15.86 -33.54 -17.29
C ASP A 6 14.59 -32.89 -16.71
N HIS A 7 14.16 -33.36 -15.55
CA HIS A 7 13.07 -32.70 -14.81
C HIS A 7 13.65 -31.51 -14.08
N HIS A 8 13.72 -30.37 -14.76
CA HIS A 8 13.86 -29.11 -14.05
C HIS A 8 12.70 -28.97 -13.04
N PRO A 9 12.98 -28.59 -11.80
CA PRO A 9 11.92 -28.35 -10.83
C PRO A 9 10.94 -27.29 -11.36
N HIS A 10 9.65 -27.50 -11.10
CA HIS A 10 8.59 -26.61 -11.56
C HIS A 10 8.83 -25.17 -11.08
N ARG A 11 8.92 -24.21 -12.02
CA ARG A 11 9.28 -22.81 -11.74
C ARG A 11 8.03 -21.99 -11.45
N ILE A 12 7.89 -21.53 -10.21
CA ILE A 12 6.83 -20.61 -9.80
C ILE A 12 7.45 -19.23 -9.65
N VAL A 13 7.06 -18.31 -10.53
CA VAL A 13 7.54 -16.94 -10.53
C VAL A 13 6.44 -16.01 -10.03
N VAL A 14 6.75 -15.18 -9.02
CA VAL A 14 5.86 -14.15 -8.48
C VAL A 14 6.44 -12.79 -8.83
N VAL A 15 5.64 -11.92 -9.44
CA VAL A 15 6.03 -10.55 -9.78
C VAL A 15 5.32 -9.59 -8.84
N GLY A 16 6.11 -8.82 -8.10
CA GLY A 16 5.63 -7.87 -7.09
C GLY A 16 5.78 -8.41 -5.67
N GLY A 17 6.62 -7.75 -4.87
CA GLY A 17 6.93 -8.07 -3.47
C GLY A 17 6.06 -7.33 -2.45
N GLY A 18 4.87 -6.85 -2.84
CA GLY A 18 3.92 -6.23 -1.93
C GLY A 18 3.33 -7.24 -0.92
N ALA A 19 2.27 -6.82 -0.19
CA ALA A 19 1.66 -7.61 0.88
C ALA A 19 1.25 -9.03 0.43
N ALA A 20 0.68 -9.17 -0.78
CA ALA A 20 0.28 -10.46 -1.32
C ALA A 20 1.47 -11.29 -1.82
N GLY A 21 2.33 -10.70 -2.65
CA GLY A 21 3.40 -11.44 -3.33
C GLY A 21 4.49 -11.90 -2.37
N LEU A 22 4.94 -11.05 -1.44
CA LEU A 22 5.95 -11.44 -0.46
C LEU A 22 5.44 -12.55 0.47
N GLU A 23 4.19 -12.47 0.94
CA GLU A 23 3.62 -13.53 1.74
C GLU A 23 3.50 -14.84 0.94
N LEU A 24 3.09 -14.76 -0.34
CA LEU A 24 2.98 -15.93 -1.20
C LEU A 24 4.33 -16.63 -1.39
N VAL A 25 5.39 -15.89 -1.76
CA VAL A 25 6.72 -16.51 -1.96
C VAL A 25 7.31 -17.05 -0.68
N THR A 26 7.09 -16.39 0.46
CA THR A 26 7.49 -16.87 1.78
C THR A 26 6.85 -18.24 2.08
N ARG A 27 5.53 -18.34 1.91
CA ARG A 27 4.79 -19.60 2.14
C ARG A 27 5.17 -20.72 1.16
N LEU A 28 5.33 -20.38 -0.13
CA LEU A 28 5.74 -21.34 -1.16
C LEU A 28 7.19 -21.79 -0.94
N GLY A 29 8.08 -20.89 -0.61
CA GLY A 29 9.47 -21.20 -0.34
C GLY A 29 9.61 -22.14 0.86
N ASP A 30 8.93 -21.86 1.97
CA ASP A 30 8.92 -22.75 3.15
C ASP A 30 8.31 -24.13 2.87
N ARG A 31 7.27 -24.18 2.03
CA ARG A 31 6.53 -25.43 1.75
C ARG A 31 7.17 -26.26 0.65
N LEU A 32 7.55 -25.64 -0.47
CA LEU A 32 8.01 -26.28 -1.70
C LEU A 32 9.50 -26.07 -1.92
N GLY A 33 10.01 -24.84 -1.81
CA GLY A 33 11.40 -24.47 -2.05
C GLY A 33 12.36 -25.20 -1.11
N LYS A 34 12.09 -25.22 0.20
CA LYS A 34 12.87 -25.94 1.21
C LYS A 34 13.03 -27.43 0.90
N ARG A 35 12.02 -28.03 0.28
CA ARG A 35 12.00 -29.45 -0.09
C ARG A 35 12.48 -29.69 -1.51
N LYS A 36 12.86 -28.65 -2.25
CA LYS A 36 13.24 -28.70 -3.67
C LYS A 36 12.17 -29.30 -4.59
N LEU A 37 10.89 -29.16 -4.22
CA LEU A 37 9.75 -29.61 -5.01
C LEU A 37 9.39 -28.63 -6.13
N ALA A 38 9.71 -27.36 -5.95
CA ALA A 38 9.58 -26.30 -6.94
C ALA A 38 10.69 -25.25 -6.74
N ASP A 39 10.99 -24.54 -7.82
CA ASP A 39 11.88 -23.39 -7.85
C ASP A 39 11.04 -22.11 -7.71
N ILE A 40 11.17 -21.42 -6.58
CA ILE A 40 10.38 -20.25 -6.27
C ILE A 40 11.19 -18.99 -6.53
N ALA A 41 10.66 -18.05 -7.29
CA ALA A 41 11.31 -16.79 -7.59
C ALA A 41 10.38 -15.60 -7.34
N LEU A 42 10.93 -14.53 -6.77
CA LEU A 42 10.32 -13.22 -6.63
C LEU A 42 11.01 -12.24 -7.57
N ILE A 43 10.23 -11.53 -8.39
CA ILE A 43 10.68 -10.38 -9.17
C ILE A 43 10.13 -9.14 -8.50
N GLU A 44 11.00 -8.20 -8.11
CA GLU A 44 10.58 -6.94 -7.49
C GLU A 44 11.58 -5.82 -7.83
N ARG A 45 11.06 -4.62 -8.11
CA ARG A 45 11.83 -3.43 -8.47
C ARG A 45 12.46 -2.69 -7.30
N SER A 46 11.99 -2.96 -6.07
CA SER A 46 12.55 -2.42 -4.83
C SER A 46 13.45 -3.43 -4.16
N ARG A 47 14.43 -2.98 -3.38
CA ARG A 47 15.34 -3.83 -2.61
C ARG A 47 14.74 -4.28 -1.28
N THR A 48 13.76 -3.52 -0.80
CA THR A 48 13.14 -3.73 0.51
C THR A 48 11.63 -3.64 0.41
N HIS A 49 10.96 -4.35 1.30
CA HIS A 49 9.51 -4.28 1.49
C HIS A 49 9.17 -3.33 2.63
N LEU A 50 8.31 -2.38 2.37
CA LEU A 50 7.59 -1.63 3.39
C LEU A 50 6.09 -1.90 3.24
N TRP A 51 5.40 -2.16 4.33
CA TRP A 51 3.97 -2.40 4.30
C TRP A 51 3.21 -1.13 3.93
N LYS A 52 2.64 -1.10 2.71
CA LYS A 52 2.02 0.09 2.10
C LYS A 52 1.00 0.82 3.01
N PRO A 53 0.16 0.14 3.82
CA PRO A 53 -0.70 0.82 4.77
C PRO A 53 -0.01 1.73 5.80
N LEU A 54 1.32 1.66 5.95
CA LEU A 54 2.07 2.54 6.86
C LEU A 54 2.64 3.80 6.18
N LEU A 55 2.44 3.98 4.87
CA LEU A 55 3.02 5.11 4.13
C LEU A 55 2.54 6.47 4.63
N HIS A 56 1.30 6.56 5.13
CA HIS A 56 0.80 7.80 5.74
C HIS A 56 1.60 8.18 7.00
N SER A 57 2.00 7.19 7.82
CA SER A 57 2.82 7.44 9.02
C SER A 57 4.24 7.86 8.66
N VAL A 58 4.82 7.32 7.58
CA VAL A 58 6.12 7.78 7.04
C VAL A 58 6.00 9.21 6.52
N ALA A 59 4.97 9.50 5.72
CA ALA A 59 4.74 10.84 5.17
C ALA A 59 4.54 11.90 6.26
N ALA A 60 3.88 11.54 7.35
CA ALA A 60 3.72 12.43 8.51
C ALA A 60 4.99 12.51 9.41
N GLY A 61 6.04 11.71 9.16
CA GLY A 61 7.22 11.64 10.02
C GLY A 61 7.00 10.92 11.36
N ALA A 62 5.85 10.26 11.53
CA ALA A 62 5.54 9.49 12.73
C ALA A 62 6.25 8.12 12.78
N MET A 63 6.89 7.72 11.68
CA MET A 63 7.56 6.44 11.51
C MET A 63 8.80 6.58 10.64
N ASP A 64 9.91 6.00 11.07
CA ASP A 64 11.11 5.80 10.26
C ASP A 64 10.92 4.55 9.38
N PRO A 65 10.93 4.67 8.04
CA PRO A 65 10.79 3.51 7.17
C PRO A 65 11.92 2.50 7.34
N SER A 66 13.15 2.92 7.66
CA SER A 66 14.32 2.04 7.80
C SER A 66 14.14 0.97 8.88
N GLU A 67 13.40 1.29 9.96
CA GLU A 67 13.12 0.37 11.07
C GLU A 67 12.06 -0.70 10.73
N HIS A 68 11.31 -0.50 9.64
CA HIS A 68 10.16 -1.31 9.25
C HIS A 68 10.31 -2.00 7.90
N GLN A 69 11.44 -1.76 7.22
CA GLN A 69 11.74 -2.38 5.93
C GLN A 69 12.29 -3.80 6.10
N LEU A 70 11.88 -4.69 5.19
CA LEU A 70 12.39 -6.04 5.07
C LEU A 70 13.23 -6.17 3.80
N ASN A 71 14.44 -6.71 3.92
CA ASN A 71 15.32 -6.95 2.79
C ASN A 71 14.90 -8.23 2.05
N TYR A 72 14.60 -8.14 0.75
CA TYR A 72 14.15 -9.28 -0.06
C TYR A 72 15.22 -10.37 -0.24
N LEU A 73 16.51 -10.02 -0.33
CA LEU A 73 17.59 -11.01 -0.40
C LEU A 73 17.67 -11.84 0.86
N ALA A 74 17.62 -11.20 2.04
CA ALA A 74 17.63 -11.88 3.31
C ALA A 74 16.39 -12.77 3.49
N GLN A 75 15.22 -12.24 3.10
CA GLN A 75 13.97 -12.99 3.16
C GLN A 75 14.01 -14.23 2.24
N GLY A 76 14.54 -14.09 1.02
CA GLY A 76 14.72 -15.20 0.09
C GLY A 76 15.64 -16.28 0.64
N HIS A 77 16.74 -15.90 1.30
CA HIS A 77 17.63 -16.84 1.95
C HIS A 77 16.94 -17.63 3.07
N TRP A 78 16.21 -16.95 3.95
CA TRP A 78 15.56 -17.62 5.11
C TRP A 78 14.35 -18.46 4.71
N HIS A 79 13.65 -18.09 3.62
CA HIS A 79 12.42 -18.73 3.17
C HIS A 79 12.55 -19.46 1.82
N HIS A 80 13.78 -19.79 1.40
CA HIS A 80 14.06 -20.69 0.26
C HIS A 80 13.40 -20.27 -1.06
N PHE A 81 13.44 -18.97 -1.39
CA PHE A 81 13.10 -18.44 -2.71
C PHE A 81 14.22 -17.55 -3.25
N ARG A 82 14.30 -17.43 -4.58
CA ARG A 82 15.26 -16.54 -5.25
C ARG A 82 14.63 -15.16 -5.47
N TYR A 83 15.39 -14.11 -5.19
CA TYR A 83 14.99 -12.75 -5.48
C TYR A 83 15.69 -12.25 -6.76
N HIS A 84 14.90 -11.73 -7.70
CA HIS A 84 15.35 -11.07 -8.92
C HIS A 84 15.01 -9.59 -8.84
N PHE A 85 16.03 -8.77 -8.65
CA PHE A 85 15.89 -7.32 -8.67
C PHE A 85 15.61 -6.83 -10.08
N GLY A 86 14.49 -6.16 -10.33
CA GLY A 86 14.11 -5.61 -11.62
C GLY A 86 12.61 -5.39 -11.76
N GLU A 87 12.26 -4.61 -12.78
CA GLU A 87 10.88 -4.30 -13.11
C GLU A 87 10.38 -5.11 -14.30
N MET A 88 9.21 -5.70 -14.18
CA MET A 88 8.53 -6.35 -15.28
C MET A 88 8.06 -5.31 -16.30
N ILE A 89 8.55 -5.41 -17.52
CA ILE A 89 8.17 -4.54 -18.64
C ILE A 89 7.33 -5.25 -19.70
N GLY A 90 7.13 -6.56 -19.58
CA GLY A 90 6.34 -7.32 -20.52
C GLY A 90 6.31 -8.81 -20.21
N LEU A 91 5.55 -9.52 -21.04
CA LEU A 91 5.29 -10.94 -20.92
C LEU A 91 5.33 -11.56 -22.33
N ASP A 92 5.80 -12.80 -22.43
CA ASP A 92 5.67 -13.67 -23.59
C ASP A 92 5.03 -14.98 -23.10
N ARG A 93 3.75 -15.15 -23.39
CA ARG A 93 2.96 -16.31 -22.95
C ARG A 93 3.28 -17.56 -23.75
N ALA A 94 3.62 -17.39 -25.03
CA ALA A 94 3.93 -18.53 -25.90
C ALA A 94 5.21 -19.24 -25.46
N THR A 95 6.23 -18.48 -25.08
CA THR A 95 7.52 -19.03 -24.60
C THR A 95 7.60 -19.09 -23.06
N LYS A 96 6.56 -18.67 -22.35
CA LYS A 96 6.49 -18.59 -20.87
C LYS A 96 7.64 -17.80 -20.25
N MET A 97 7.85 -16.56 -20.69
CA MET A 97 8.93 -15.70 -20.25
C MET A 97 8.40 -14.36 -19.71
N VAL A 98 8.85 -13.96 -18.53
CA VAL A 98 8.65 -12.60 -17.98
C VAL A 98 9.83 -11.74 -18.41
N ARG A 99 9.58 -10.62 -19.09
CA ARG A 99 10.61 -9.68 -19.55
C ARG A 99 10.85 -8.59 -18.51
N LEU A 100 12.13 -8.44 -18.12
CA LEU A 100 12.59 -7.40 -17.19
C LEU A 100 13.37 -6.34 -17.95
N GLY A 101 13.14 -5.08 -17.60
CA GLY A 101 13.92 -3.95 -18.09
C GLY A 101 15.34 -3.91 -17.52
N ALA A 102 16.19 -3.05 -18.09
CA ALA A 102 17.46 -2.68 -17.47
C ALA A 102 17.19 -2.07 -16.08
N THR A 103 18.08 -2.37 -15.15
CA THR A 103 18.00 -1.83 -13.79
C THR A 103 19.23 -0.97 -13.54
N HIS A 104 19.03 0.25 -13.01
CA HIS A 104 20.06 1.24 -12.74
C HIS A 104 20.11 1.58 -11.24
N ASP A 105 21.27 2.04 -10.78
CA ASP A 105 21.42 2.64 -9.45
C ASP A 105 20.97 4.11 -9.43
N GLU A 106 21.16 4.77 -8.29
CA GLU A 106 20.77 6.16 -8.07
C GLU A 106 21.62 7.15 -8.91
N GLU A 107 22.82 6.72 -9.32
CA GLU A 107 23.73 7.47 -10.19
C GLU A 107 23.51 7.17 -11.69
N GLY A 108 22.53 6.33 -12.03
CA GLY A 108 22.20 5.95 -13.41
C GLY A 108 23.10 4.87 -14.01
N ARG A 109 23.96 4.20 -13.22
CA ARG A 109 24.81 3.10 -13.70
C ARG A 109 23.97 1.81 -13.80
N GLU A 110 24.16 1.06 -14.88
CA GLU A 110 23.47 -0.21 -15.05
C GLU A 110 23.92 -1.25 -14.02
N ILE A 111 22.97 -1.76 -13.23
CA ILE A 111 23.16 -2.87 -12.28
C ILE A 111 22.90 -4.20 -12.97
N ALA A 112 21.89 -4.26 -13.83
CA ALA A 112 21.52 -5.45 -14.56
C ALA A 112 20.93 -5.09 -15.92
N ALA A 113 21.42 -5.77 -16.97
CA ALA A 113 20.89 -5.65 -18.33
C ALA A 113 19.46 -6.22 -18.45
N PRO A 114 18.71 -5.84 -19.49
CA PRO A 114 17.43 -6.47 -19.79
C PRO A 114 17.56 -7.98 -19.86
N ARG A 115 16.61 -8.70 -19.27
CA ARG A 115 16.63 -10.16 -19.25
C ARG A 115 15.22 -10.75 -19.18
N ALA A 116 15.12 -12.04 -19.45
CA ALA A 116 13.86 -12.77 -19.34
C ALA A 116 13.98 -13.90 -18.31
N ILE A 117 12.92 -14.09 -17.54
CA ILE A 117 12.83 -15.12 -16.49
C ILE A 117 11.77 -16.14 -16.92
N PRO A 118 12.14 -17.42 -17.09
CA PRO A 118 11.22 -18.46 -17.47
C PRO A 118 10.33 -18.89 -16.29
N TYR A 119 9.07 -19.23 -16.58
CA TYR A 119 8.11 -19.74 -15.59
C TYR A 119 7.34 -20.96 -16.11
N ASP A 120 6.84 -21.78 -15.20
CA ASP A 120 5.84 -22.81 -15.47
C ASP A 120 4.49 -22.39 -14.87
N ALA A 121 4.52 -21.63 -13.75
CA ALA A 121 3.38 -20.88 -13.22
C ALA A 121 3.83 -19.45 -12.88
N LEU A 122 3.03 -18.45 -13.27
CA LEU A 122 3.29 -17.03 -13.03
C LEU A 122 2.21 -16.45 -12.13
N VAL A 123 2.60 -15.68 -11.12
CA VAL A 123 1.68 -14.92 -10.28
C VAL A 123 1.99 -13.43 -10.37
N ILE A 124 1.03 -12.63 -10.81
CA ILE A 124 1.15 -11.18 -10.90
C ILE A 124 0.55 -10.57 -9.63
N ALA A 125 1.38 -9.90 -8.83
CA ALA A 125 1.06 -9.34 -7.53
C ALA A 125 1.62 -7.91 -7.36
N ILE A 126 1.66 -7.12 -8.46
CA ILE A 126 2.32 -5.81 -8.52
C ILE A 126 1.54 -4.68 -7.87
N GLY A 127 0.38 -4.99 -7.28
CA GLY A 127 -0.44 -4.03 -6.53
C GLY A 127 -1.14 -3.00 -7.41
N SER A 128 -1.44 -1.84 -6.84
CA SER A 128 -2.11 -0.72 -7.49
C SER A 128 -1.25 0.54 -7.47
N VAL A 129 -1.55 1.44 -8.40
CA VAL A 129 -1.03 2.81 -8.43
C VAL A 129 -2.18 3.80 -8.23
N THR A 130 -1.84 5.02 -7.90
CA THR A 130 -2.80 6.13 -7.78
C THR A 130 -3.51 6.38 -9.10
N ASN A 131 -4.80 6.61 -9.03
CA ASN A 131 -5.62 7.06 -10.16
C ASN A 131 -5.89 8.56 -10.00
N ASP A 132 -5.28 9.36 -10.83
CA ASP A 132 -5.50 10.80 -10.86
C ASP A 132 -6.72 11.21 -11.69
N PHE A 133 -7.40 10.24 -12.30
CA PHE A 133 -8.57 10.44 -13.17
C PHE A 133 -8.34 11.44 -14.33
N GLY A 134 -7.08 11.62 -14.75
CA GLY A 134 -6.68 12.61 -15.74
C GLY A 134 -6.82 14.07 -15.25
N THR A 135 -6.84 14.30 -13.95
CA THR A 135 -6.95 15.64 -13.36
C THR A 135 -5.74 16.48 -13.72
N ARG A 136 -5.97 17.64 -14.34
CA ARG A 136 -4.91 18.54 -14.81
C ARG A 136 -3.96 18.90 -13.69
N GLY A 137 -2.66 18.70 -13.91
CA GLY A 137 -1.58 19.03 -12.97
C GLY A 137 -1.41 18.08 -11.79
N ALA A 138 -2.28 17.08 -11.61
CA ALA A 138 -2.18 16.13 -10.49
C ALA A 138 -0.84 15.38 -10.48
N ALA A 139 -0.42 14.83 -11.61
CA ALA A 139 0.85 14.12 -11.73
C ALA A 139 2.09 15.04 -11.53
N GLN A 140 1.96 16.33 -11.77
CA GLN A 140 3.07 17.30 -11.68
C GLN A 140 3.19 17.90 -10.27
N PHE A 141 2.08 18.25 -9.64
CA PHE A 141 2.06 19.07 -8.41
C PHE A 141 1.64 18.33 -7.17
N ALA A 142 0.91 17.21 -7.29
CA ALA A 142 0.55 16.38 -6.14
C ALA A 142 1.56 15.24 -5.91
N VAL A 143 1.74 14.86 -4.66
CA VAL A 143 2.54 13.69 -4.28
C VAL A 143 1.61 12.52 -4.05
N PRO A 144 1.69 11.43 -4.84
CA PRO A 144 1.00 10.19 -4.50
C PRO A 144 1.72 9.49 -3.34
N LEU A 145 1.01 8.67 -2.57
CA LEU A 145 1.59 7.86 -1.51
C LEU A 145 1.56 6.38 -1.88
N GLU A 146 2.42 6.00 -2.81
CA GLU A 146 2.50 4.63 -3.33
C GLU A 146 3.73 3.88 -2.85
N THR A 147 4.84 4.61 -2.62
CA THR A 147 6.14 4.05 -2.24
C THR A 147 6.72 4.77 -1.02
N ALA A 148 7.70 4.11 -0.37
CA ALA A 148 8.42 4.68 0.76
C ALA A 148 9.14 5.97 0.37
N GLU A 149 9.76 6.01 -0.82
CA GLU A 149 10.50 7.16 -1.33
C GLU A 149 9.57 8.37 -1.55
N GLN A 150 8.36 8.15 -2.03
CA GLN A 150 7.36 9.22 -2.18
C GLN A 150 6.91 9.76 -0.81
N ALA A 151 6.68 8.88 0.16
CA ALA A 151 6.31 9.28 1.52
C ALA A 151 7.43 10.06 2.21
N VAL A 152 8.69 9.61 2.12
CA VAL A 152 9.87 10.32 2.63
C VAL A 152 10.04 11.67 1.93
N ARG A 153 9.92 11.73 0.60
CA ARG A 153 9.99 12.99 -0.15
C ARG A 153 8.93 13.98 0.27
N PHE A 154 7.70 13.52 0.52
CA PHE A 154 6.65 14.38 1.06
C PHE A 154 7.01 14.89 2.45
N HIS A 155 7.49 14.01 3.33
CA HIS A 155 7.94 14.39 4.67
C HIS A 155 9.03 15.45 4.64
N HIS A 156 10.08 15.29 3.81
CA HIS A 156 11.13 16.30 3.64
C HIS A 156 10.57 17.64 3.14
N ARG A 157 9.59 17.63 2.23
CA ARG A 157 8.93 18.87 1.79
C ARG A 157 8.18 19.55 2.93
N LEU A 158 7.51 18.78 3.79
CA LEU A 158 6.79 19.29 4.97
C LEU A 158 7.77 19.93 5.97
N VAL A 159 8.85 19.23 6.32
CA VAL A 159 9.90 19.74 7.21
C VAL A 159 10.53 21.03 6.63
N ASN A 160 10.88 21.00 5.34
CA ASN A 160 11.48 22.16 4.66
C ASN A 160 10.52 23.37 4.58
N ALA A 161 9.22 23.16 4.46
CA ALA A 161 8.21 24.21 4.53
C ALA A 161 8.22 24.89 5.91
N GLY A 162 8.23 24.08 6.99
CA GLY A 162 8.35 24.60 8.36
C GLY A 162 9.65 25.38 8.60
N LEU A 163 10.79 24.85 8.14
CA LEU A 163 12.09 25.55 8.27
C LEU A 163 12.14 26.85 7.47
N ARG A 164 11.55 26.92 6.28
CA ARG A 164 11.41 28.17 5.51
C ARG A 164 10.58 29.19 6.26
N ALA A 165 9.43 28.77 6.82
CA ALA A 165 8.59 29.66 7.58
C ALA A 165 9.29 30.19 8.84
N GLN A 166 10.08 29.37 9.52
CA GLN A 166 10.91 29.77 10.66
C GLN A 166 12.02 30.76 10.28
N ALA A 167 12.62 30.64 9.11
CA ALA A 167 13.76 31.46 8.68
C ALA A 167 13.38 32.77 8.00
N GLN A 168 12.12 32.94 7.59
CA GLN A 168 11.69 34.15 6.85
C GLN A 168 11.51 35.36 7.76
N SER A 169 11.83 36.55 7.23
CA SER A 169 11.69 37.82 7.96
C SER A 169 10.29 38.44 7.85
N GLY A 170 9.45 37.94 6.94
CA GLY A 170 8.11 38.46 6.68
C GLY A 170 7.01 37.56 7.29
N PRO A 171 5.75 38.00 7.23
CA PRO A 171 4.62 37.22 7.69
C PRO A 171 4.44 35.94 6.83
N ILE A 172 3.87 34.89 7.45
CA ILE A 172 3.48 33.67 6.74
C ILE A 172 2.39 34.01 5.73
N GLN A 173 2.61 33.62 4.46
CA GLN A 173 1.70 33.93 3.36
C GLN A 173 0.47 33.02 3.35
N ALA A 174 -0.62 33.49 2.74
CA ALA A 174 -1.82 32.67 2.56
C ALA A 174 -1.49 31.41 1.73
N GLY A 175 -1.86 30.23 2.26
CA GLY A 175 -1.54 28.93 1.64
C GLY A 175 -0.18 28.33 2.01
N GLN A 176 0.75 29.14 2.53
CA GLN A 176 2.01 28.64 3.09
C GLN A 176 1.71 27.77 4.32
N LEU A 177 2.40 26.63 4.45
CA LEU A 177 2.15 25.59 5.45
C LEU A 177 0.73 24.95 5.39
N HIS A 178 -0.03 25.22 4.33
CA HIS A 178 -1.28 24.50 4.10
C HIS A 178 -0.99 23.18 3.37
N VAL A 179 -1.54 22.10 3.86
CA VAL A 179 -1.47 20.76 3.25
C VAL A 179 -2.84 20.36 2.78
N ALA A 180 -3.02 20.21 1.48
CA ALA A 180 -4.25 19.69 0.89
C ALA A 180 -4.12 18.20 0.59
N ILE A 181 -5.08 17.41 1.05
CA ILE A 181 -5.16 15.96 0.84
C ILE A 181 -6.41 15.69 0.00
N ILE A 182 -6.20 15.19 -1.21
CA ILE A 182 -7.27 14.86 -2.16
C ILE A 182 -7.65 13.39 -1.99
N GLY A 183 -8.89 13.14 -1.58
CA GLY A 183 -9.44 11.81 -1.30
C GLY A 183 -9.52 11.52 0.20
N ALA A 184 -10.73 11.45 0.72
CA ALA A 184 -11.01 11.11 2.12
C ALA A 184 -11.37 9.63 2.31
N GLY A 185 -10.66 8.73 1.63
CA GLY A 185 -10.58 7.31 1.94
C GLY A 185 -9.76 7.06 3.22
N ALA A 186 -9.49 5.79 3.54
CA ALA A 186 -8.72 5.44 4.74
C ALA A 186 -7.35 6.15 4.78
N THR A 187 -6.57 6.06 3.69
CA THR A 187 -5.23 6.66 3.62
C THR A 187 -5.23 8.16 3.83
N GLY A 188 -6.11 8.91 3.12
CA GLY A 188 -6.17 10.37 3.27
C GLY A 188 -6.66 10.81 4.63
N THR A 189 -7.60 10.08 5.21
CA THR A 189 -8.15 10.34 6.56
C THR A 189 -7.10 10.09 7.65
N GLU A 190 -6.35 8.98 7.56
CA GLU A 190 -5.27 8.64 8.48
C GLU A 190 -4.10 9.63 8.37
N LEU A 191 -3.73 10.00 7.14
CA LEU A 191 -2.71 11.02 6.88
C LEU A 191 -3.10 12.38 7.49
N ALA A 192 -4.35 12.83 7.30
CA ALA A 192 -4.82 14.10 7.84
C ALA A 192 -4.68 14.15 9.37
N ALA A 193 -5.05 13.06 10.05
CA ALA A 193 -4.96 12.97 11.50
C ALA A 193 -3.50 12.94 11.99
N GLU A 194 -2.61 12.22 11.31
CA GLU A 194 -1.21 12.15 11.70
C GLU A 194 -0.46 13.44 11.38
N LEU A 195 -0.73 14.09 10.25
CA LEU A 195 -0.13 15.39 9.91
C LEU A 195 -0.50 16.47 10.92
N TYR A 196 -1.75 16.48 11.39
CA TYR A 196 -2.16 17.41 12.45
C TYR A 196 -1.31 17.25 13.72
N GLN A 197 -1.02 16.01 14.11
CA GLN A 197 -0.20 15.75 15.30
C GLN A 197 1.27 16.07 15.04
N SER A 198 1.81 15.65 13.91
CA SER A 198 3.22 15.87 13.54
C SER A 198 3.55 17.34 13.39
N ALA A 199 2.67 18.13 12.78
CA ALA A 199 2.84 19.56 12.63
C ALA A 199 3.00 20.28 14.00
N ARG A 200 2.19 19.92 14.98
CA ARG A 200 2.30 20.47 16.35
C ARG A 200 3.58 20.05 17.07
N GLU A 201 3.99 18.81 16.90
CA GLU A 201 5.25 18.33 17.50
C GLU A 201 6.45 19.03 16.82
N MET A 202 6.42 19.27 15.50
CA MET A 202 7.47 20.02 14.80
C MET A 202 7.59 21.45 15.31
N VAL A 203 6.46 22.14 15.52
CA VAL A 203 6.46 23.48 16.12
C VAL A 203 7.04 23.44 17.55
N ALA A 204 6.66 22.45 18.35
CA ALA A 204 7.21 22.27 19.69
C ALA A 204 8.72 21.98 19.73
N TYR A 205 9.32 21.52 18.62
CA TYR A 205 10.76 21.30 18.49
C TYR A 205 11.55 22.57 18.14
N GLY A 206 10.91 23.75 18.05
CA GLY A 206 11.57 25.03 17.89
C GLY A 206 11.23 25.82 16.63
N LEU A 207 10.03 25.66 16.09
CA LEU A 207 9.53 26.55 15.03
C LEU A 207 8.75 27.73 15.65
N ASP A 208 9.46 28.56 16.43
CA ASP A 208 8.87 29.62 17.27
C ASP A 208 8.16 30.73 16.49
N GLN A 209 8.43 30.87 15.19
CA GLN A 209 7.75 31.82 14.30
C GLN A 209 6.40 31.29 13.78
N VAL A 210 6.10 30.00 13.98
CA VAL A 210 4.93 29.32 13.45
C VAL A 210 3.91 29.07 14.56
N ASP A 211 2.71 29.61 14.42
CA ASP A 211 1.57 29.27 15.27
C ASP A 211 0.81 28.08 14.66
N PRO A 212 0.83 26.89 15.27
CA PRO A 212 0.23 25.70 14.68
C PRO A 212 -1.29 25.81 14.51
N ASP A 213 -1.97 26.64 15.25
CA ASP A 213 -3.44 26.82 15.18
C ASP A 213 -3.85 27.86 14.14
N ARG A 214 -2.98 28.82 13.85
CA ARG A 214 -3.23 29.89 12.88
C ARG A 214 -2.64 29.59 11.50
N ASP A 215 -1.40 29.12 11.45
CA ASP A 215 -0.58 29.11 10.24
C ASP A 215 -0.62 27.75 9.53
N ILE A 216 -0.82 26.64 10.27
CA ILE A 216 -0.86 25.30 9.69
C ILE A 216 -2.32 24.88 9.45
N ARG A 217 -2.65 24.56 8.21
CA ARG A 217 -3.96 24.02 7.85
C ARG A 217 -3.84 22.69 7.14
N ILE A 218 -4.56 21.70 7.64
CA ILE A 218 -4.74 20.40 6.97
C ILE A 218 -6.14 20.41 6.35
N ILE A 219 -6.21 20.32 5.03
CA ILE A 219 -7.44 20.40 4.24
C ILE A 219 -7.68 19.04 3.59
N LEU A 220 -8.74 18.35 3.98
CA LEU A 220 -9.13 17.06 3.44
C LEU A 220 -10.29 17.21 2.47
N ILE A 221 -10.06 16.90 1.19
CA ILE A 221 -11.00 17.15 0.08
C ILE A 221 -11.56 15.82 -0.43
N GLU A 222 -12.90 15.72 -0.50
CA GLU A 222 -13.61 14.54 -0.97
C GLU A 222 -14.69 14.92 -2.00
N GLY A 223 -14.68 14.23 -3.13
CA GLY A 223 -15.70 14.42 -4.18
C GLY A 223 -17.07 13.85 -3.84
N ALA A 224 -17.13 12.84 -2.97
CA ALA A 224 -18.37 12.26 -2.49
C ALA A 224 -19.04 13.12 -1.40
N SER A 225 -20.30 12.81 -1.06
CA SER A 225 -21.07 13.53 -0.04
C SER A 225 -20.61 13.30 1.39
N ARG A 226 -19.74 12.29 1.62
CA ARG A 226 -19.18 11.97 2.94
C ARG A 226 -17.78 11.39 2.83
N ILE A 227 -16.98 11.56 3.87
CA ILE A 227 -15.68 10.89 3.98
C ILE A 227 -15.87 9.39 4.18
N LEU A 228 -14.85 8.58 3.88
CA LEU A 228 -14.87 7.11 3.98
C LEU A 228 -16.13 6.51 3.30
N PRO A 229 -16.43 6.87 2.03
CA PRO A 229 -17.69 6.51 1.39
C PRO A 229 -17.90 4.99 1.27
N ALA A 230 -16.83 4.21 1.24
CA ALA A 230 -16.86 2.75 1.19
C ALA A 230 -17.13 2.07 2.56
N LEU A 231 -17.18 2.84 3.65
CA LEU A 231 -17.43 2.32 5.00
C LEU A 231 -18.84 2.67 5.48
N PRO A 232 -19.37 1.97 6.52
CA PRO A 232 -20.66 2.32 7.11
C PRO A 232 -20.74 3.79 7.55
N GLU A 233 -21.90 4.42 7.39
CA GLU A 233 -22.11 5.84 7.68
C GLU A 233 -21.75 6.22 9.13
N ARG A 234 -22.02 5.33 10.09
CA ARG A 234 -21.64 5.52 11.49
C ARG A 234 -20.14 5.76 11.66
N ILE A 235 -19.28 5.05 10.90
CA ILE A 235 -17.82 5.24 10.91
C ILE A 235 -17.48 6.60 10.31
N SER A 236 -18.06 6.95 9.17
CA SER A 236 -17.88 8.24 8.51
C SER A 236 -18.20 9.40 9.46
N THR A 237 -19.37 9.36 10.12
CA THR A 237 -19.82 10.39 11.06
C THR A 237 -18.91 10.49 12.29
N ALA A 238 -18.52 9.37 12.89
CA ALA A 238 -17.60 9.36 14.04
C ALA A 238 -16.23 9.93 13.66
N THR A 239 -15.71 9.53 12.49
CA THR A 239 -14.45 10.04 11.95
C THR A 239 -14.49 11.52 11.68
N LEU A 240 -15.55 12.02 11.03
CA LEU A 240 -15.73 13.44 10.76
C LEU A 240 -15.69 14.27 12.05
N LYS A 241 -16.40 13.84 13.10
CA LYS A 241 -16.36 14.50 14.42
C LYS A 241 -14.95 14.59 15.00
N ILE A 242 -14.16 13.52 14.88
CA ILE A 242 -12.78 13.49 15.38
C ILE A 242 -11.93 14.49 14.59
N LEU A 243 -11.95 14.44 13.24
CA LEU A 243 -11.15 15.32 12.39
C LEU A 243 -11.51 16.80 12.59
N THR A 244 -12.80 17.12 12.66
CA THR A 244 -13.27 18.49 12.92
C THR A 244 -12.81 18.99 14.29
N LYS A 245 -12.89 18.14 15.33
CA LYS A 245 -12.38 18.47 16.68
C LYS A 245 -10.86 18.71 16.69
N MET A 246 -10.12 18.03 15.80
CA MET A 246 -8.69 18.26 15.60
C MET A 246 -8.39 19.57 14.86
N GLY A 247 -9.35 20.20 14.21
CA GLY A 247 -9.14 21.38 13.38
C GLY A 247 -8.80 21.09 11.93
N VAL A 248 -9.04 19.86 11.46
CA VAL A 248 -8.91 19.51 10.04
C VAL A 248 -10.09 20.12 9.27
N ASP A 249 -9.80 20.88 8.20
CA ASP A 249 -10.81 21.43 7.28
C ASP A 249 -11.28 20.31 6.32
N VAL A 250 -12.46 19.74 6.60
CA VAL A 250 -13.01 18.62 5.80
C VAL A 250 -14.04 19.15 4.82
N ARG A 251 -13.78 18.96 3.52
CA ARG A 251 -14.63 19.42 2.42
C ARG A 251 -15.17 18.23 1.63
N THR A 252 -16.45 17.97 1.77
CA THR A 252 -17.18 16.96 0.98
C THR A 252 -17.93 17.61 -0.17
N ASN A 253 -18.39 16.81 -1.16
CA ASN A 253 -18.95 17.31 -2.42
C ASN A 253 -17.98 18.26 -3.17
N ALA A 254 -16.69 18.17 -2.89
CA ALA A 254 -15.65 19.06 -3.40
C ALA A 254 -14.78 18.31 -4.43
N ARG A 255 -15.25 18.27 -5.67
CA ARG A 255 -14.53 17.63 -6.77
C ARG A 255 -13.39 18.53 -7.25
N VAL A 256 -12.18 17.99 -7.30
CA VAL A 256 -11.01 18.67 -7.82
C VAL A 256 -11.03 18.68 -9.34
N SER A 257 -10.82 19.83 -9.97
CA SER A 257 -10.72 20.02 -11.44
C SER A 257 -9.28 20.19 -11.91
N ALA A 258 -8.42 20.79 -11.06
CA ALA A 258 -6.98 20.93 -11.34
C ALA A 258 -6.16 21.04 -10.06
N VAL A 259 -4.90 20.63 -10.16
CA VAL A 259 -3.87 20.88 -9.13
C VAL A 259 -2.83 21.83 -9.71
N ARG A 260 -2.41 22.81 -8.93
CA ARG A 260 -1.41 23.83 -9.28
C ARG A 260 -0.27 23.82 -8.28
N ALA A 261 0.78 24.55 -8.60
CA ALA A 261 1.94 24.66 -7.70
C ALA A 261 1.60 25.37 -6.36
N ASP A 262 0.56 26.21 -6.37
CA ASP A 262 0.13 27.08 -5.27
C ASP A 262 -1.21 26.65 -4.64
N GLY A 263 -1.83 25.54 -5.12
CA GLY A 263 -3.11 25.06 -4.57
C GLY A 263 -3.94 24.20 -5.51
N ILE A 264 -5.22 24.15 -5.25
CA ILE A 264 -6.18 23.27 -5.90
C ILE A 264 -7.35 24.08 -6.43
N GLU A 265 -7.78 23.81 -7.67
CA GLU A 265 -9.01 24.31 -8.25
C GLU A 265 -10.12 23.26 -8.05
N LEU A 266 -11.24 23.66 -7.48
CA LEU A 266 -12.43 22.83 -7.37
C LEU A 266 -13.33 23.01 -8.63
N ALA A 267 -14.16 22.02 -8.91
CA ALA A 267 -15.13 22.10 -10.01
C ALA A 267 -16.19 23.21 -9.82
N SER A 268 -16.35 23.70 -8.60
CA SER A 268 -17.18 24.90 -8.29
C SER A 268 -16.57 26.22 -8.76
N GLY A 269 -15.30 26.23 -9.15
CA GLY A 269 -14.52 27.42 -9.46
C GLY A 269 -13.79 28.02 -8.25
N GLU A 270 -13.96 27.46 -7.06
CA GLU A 270 -13.20 27.86 -5.86
C GLU A 270 -11.74 27.45 -5.97
N PHE A 271 -10.82 28.34 -5.58
CA PHE A 271 -9.41 28.07 -5.42
C PHE A 271 -9.06 27.86 -3.94
N VAL A 272 -8.41 26.75 -3.65
CA VAL A 272 -7.96 26.37 -2.30
C VAL A 272 -6.43 26.50 -2.25
N PRO A 273 -5.87 27.53 -1.62
CA PRO A 273 -4.43 27.72 -1.54
C PRO A 273 -3.79 26.67 -0.65
N ALA A 274 -2.75 26.01 -1.15
CA ALA A 274 -1.97 25.00 -0.44
C ALA A 274 -0.56 24.87 -1.03
N GLU A 275 0.44 24.91 -0.18
CA GLU A 275 1.86 24.73 -0.56
C GLU A 275 2.17 23.27 -0.87
N LEU A 276 1.52 22.35 -0.18
CA LEU A 276 1.72 20.91 -0.31
C LEU A 276 0.41 20.22 -0.67
N THR A 277 0.47 19.38 -1.71
CA THR A 277 -0.69 18.59 -2.14
C THR A 277 -0.36 17.11 -2.16
N VAL A 278 -1.21 16.30 -1.52
CA VAL A 278 -1.17 14.84 -1.56
C VAL A 278 -2.37 14.32 -2.32
N TRP A 279 -2.15 13.38 -3.22
CA TRP A 279 -3.21 12.66 -3.91
C TRP A 279 -3.40 11.28 -3.29
N ALA A 280 -4.49 11.08 -2.57
CA ALA A 280 -4.89 9.84 -1.92
C ALA A 280 -6.24 9.29 -2.46
N ALA A 281 -6.72 9.81 -3.61
CA ALA A 281 -7.99 9.45 -4.21
C ALA A 281 -7.80 8.38 -5.30
N GLY A 282 -8.58 7.29 -5.19
CA GLY A 282 -8.66 6.26 -6.22
C GLY A 282 -7.39 5.44 -6.41
N VAL A 283 -7.60 4.22 -6.88
CA VAL A 283 -6.50 3.32 -7.29
C VAL A 283 -6.84 2.66 -8.61
N LYS A 284 -5.82 2.35 -9.41
CA LYS A 284 -5.93 1.56 -10.65
C LYS A 284 -4.79 0.54 -10.73
N GLY A 285 -4.94 -0.47 -11.57
CA GLY A 285 -3.82 -1.34 -11.92
C GLY A 285 -2.73 -0.55 -12.67
N PRO A 286 -1.43 -0.88 -12.46
CA PRO A 286 -0.32 -0.29 -13.23
C PRO A 286 -0.49 -0.43 -14.74
N ASP A 287 -0.06 0.56 -15.50
CA ASP A 287 -0.31 0.62 -16.96
C ASP A 287 0.29 -0.56 -17.73
N VAL A 288 1.36 -1.18 -17.22
CA VAL A 288 1.96 -2.38 -17.81
C VAL A 288 0.96 -3.54 -17.95
N LEU A 289 -0.06 -3.63 -17.10
CA LEU A 289 -1.06 -4.71 -17.13
C LEU A 289 -1.87 -4.74 -18.43
N ALA A 290 -2.15 -3.57 -19.03
CA ALA A 290 -2.84 -3.47 -20.31
C ALA A 290 -2.03 -4.02 -21.50
N HIS A 291 -0.72 -4.23 -21.29
CA HIS A 291 0.23 -4.63 -22.34
C HIS A 291 0.87 -6.00 -22.08
N LEU A 292 0.28 -6.84 -21.22
CA LEU A 292 0.78 -8.17 -20.90
C LEU A 292 0.20 -9.23 -21.85
N ASP A 293 0.64 -9.22 -23.10
CA ASP A 293 0.42 -10.27 -24.11
C ASP A 293 -1.04 -10.75 -24.18
N GLY A 294 -2.00 -9.80 -24.25
CA GLY A 294 -3.43 -10.06 -24.40
C GLY A 294 -4.14 -10.59 -23.16
N LEU A 295 -3.56 -10.49 -21.98
CA LEU A 295 -4.30 -10.72 -20.73
C LEU A 295 -5.42 -9.69 -20.61
N GLU A 296 -6.57 -10.13 -20.11
CA GLU A 296 -7.75 -9.30 -19.97
C GLU A 296 -7.66 -8.38 -18.74
N VAL A 297 -7.98 -7.09 -18.94
CA VAL A 297 -8.08 -6.10 -17.85
C VAL A 297 -9.46 -5.45 -17.80
N ASN A 298 -9.88 -5.03 -16.62
CA ASN A 298 -11.11 -4.27 -16.42
C ASN A 298 -10.90 -2.76 -16.65
N ARG A 299 -11.96 -1.95 -16.45
CA ARG A 299 -11.95 -0.48 -16.68
C ARG A 299 -10.95 0.30 -15.80
N VAL A 300 -10.53 -0.26 -14.67
CA VAL A 300 -9.50 0.33 -13.80
C VAL A 300 -8.17 -0.40 -13.93
N ASN A 301 -7.95 -1.07 -15.06
CA ASN A 301 -6.71 -1.75 -15.44
C ASN A 301 -6.27 -2.86 -14.47
N GLN A 302 -7.21 -3.55 -13.82
CA GLN A 302 -6.92 -4.75 -13.04
C GLN A 302 -7.06 -5.99 -13.92
N LEU A 303 -6.18 -6.99 -13.77
CA LEU A 303 -6.28 -8.28 -14.46
C LEU A 303 -7.55 -9.02 -14.04
N VAL A 304 -8.34 -9.42 -15.01
CA VAL A 304 -9.56 -10.20 -14.77
C VAL A 304 -9.19 -11.65 -14.46
N THR A 305 -9.73 -12.18 -13.36
CA THR A 305 -9.49 -13.57 -12.94
C THR A 305 -10.78 -14.36 -12.84
N ASP A 306 -10.65 -15.67 -12.84
CA ASP A 306 -11.69 -16.57 -12.39
C ASP A 306 -11.72 -16.69 -10.86
N ALA A 307 -12.65 -17.49 -10.33
CA ALA A 307 -12.77 -17.73 -8.89
C ALA A 307 -11.56 -18.46 -8.27
N THR A 308 -10.68 -19.08 -9.07
CA THR A 308 -9.45 -19.76 -8.61
C THR A 308 -8.25 -18.85 -8.65
N LEU A 309 -8.42 -17.55 -8.90
CA LEU A 309 -7.38 -16.52 -9.05
C LEU A 309 -6.55 -16.66 -10.34
N ARG A 310 -6.95 -17.50 -11.29
CA ARG A 310 -6.33 -17.58 -12.62
C ARG A 310 -6.82 -16.43 -13.48
N THR A 311 -5.94 -15.95 -14.37
CA THR A 311 -6.36 -15.03 -15.42
C THR A 311 -7.27 -15.75 -16.44
N THR A 312 -8.24 -15.03 -17.00
CA THR A 312 -9.25 -15.61 -17.93
C THR A 312 -8.64 -16.09 -19.24
N ARG A 313 -7.44 -15.64 -19.59
CA ARG A 313 -6.79 -15.92 -20.88
C ARG A 313 -5.63 -16.93 -20.81
N ASP A 314 -5.21 -17.34 -19.61
CA ASP A 314 -4.08 -18.24 -19.44
C ASP A 314 -4.20 -19.08 -18.16
N PRO A 315 -4.18 -20.43 -18.26
CA PRO A 315 -4.33 -21.32 -17.11
C PRO A 315 -3.11 -21.37 -16.18
N ASP A 316 -1.97 -20.87 -16.62
CA ASP A 316 -0.71 -20.89 -15.87
C ASP A 316 -0.35 -19.54 -15.27
N ILE A 317 -1.21 -18.52 -15.50
CA ILE A 317 -1.03 -17.16 -14.98
C ILE A 317 -2.13 -16.82 -13.99
N PHE A 318 -1.72 -16.35 -12.82
CA PHE A 318 -2.57 -15.94 -11.70
C PHE A 318 -2.40 -14.46 -11.40
N ALA A 319 -3.41 -13.82 -10.83
CA ALA A 319 -3.28 -12.47 -10.31
C ALA A 319 -3.89 -12.36 -8.90
N ILE A 320 -3.19 -11.65 -8.01
CA ILE A 320 -3.60 -11.44 -6.61
C ILE A 320 -3.29 -10.02 -6.13
N GLY A 321 -3.96 -9.61 -5.08
CA GLY A 321 -3.83 -8.25 -4.51
C GLY A 321 -4.58 -7.21 -5.34
N ASP A 322 -4.18 -5.95 -5.21
CA ASP A 322 -4.90 -4.82 -5.78
C ASP A 322 -4.86 -4.76 -7.31
N CYS A 323 -3.94 -5.47 -7.96
CA CYS A 323 -3.86 -5.58 -9.43
C CYS A 323 -4.85 -6.60 -10.03
N ALA A 324 -5.60 -7.33 -9.21
CA ALA A 324 -6.50 -8.40 -9.63
C ALA A 324 -7.98 -8.02 -9.44
N ALA A 325 -8.80 -8.24 -10.47
CA ALA A 325 -10.24 -8.16 -10.42
C ALA A 325 -10.83 -9.54 -10.15
N VAL A 326 -10.82 -9.95 -8.88
CA VAL A 326 -11.30 -11.28 -8.45
C VAL A 326 -12.81 -11.25 -8.26
N PRO A 327 -13.59 -12.16 -8.88
CA PRO A 327 -15.03 -12.18 -8.74
C PRO A 327 -15.45 -12.45 -7.28
N ARG A 328 -16.52 -11.76 -6.86
CA ARG A 328 -17.10 -11.91 -5.53
C ARG A 328 -18.54 -12.41 -5.67
N PRO A 329 -18.83 -13.68 -5.34
CA PRO A 329 -20.18 -14.22 -5.45
C PRO A 329 -21.22 -13.37 -4.71
N GLY A 330 -22.33 -13.04 -5.38
CA GLY A 330 -23.40 -12.21 -4.83
C GLY A 330 -23.15 -10.69 -4.86
N PHE A 331 -22.09 -10.24 -5.50
CA PHE A 331 -21.77 -8.82 -5.67
C PHE A 331 -21.35 -8.53 -7.11
N ASP A 332 -21.79 -7.39 -7.68
CA ASP A 332 -21.37 -6.95 -9.02
C ASP A 332 -19.93 -6.44 -9.04
N ALA A 333 -19.46 -5.93 -7.91
CA ALA A 333 -18.09 -5.44 -7.77
C ALA A 333 -17.14 -6.57 -7.38
N PRO A 334 -15.89 -6.57 -7.90
CA PRO A 334 -14.87 -7.54 -7.51
C PRO A 334 -14.49 -7.39 -6.03
N VAL A 335 -13.68 -8.33 -5.53
CA VAL A 335 -13.07 -8.23 -4.20
C VAL A 335 -12.33 -6.89 -4.07
N PRO A 336 -12.63 -6.09 -3.02
CA PRO A 336 -12.04 -4.77 -2.89
C PRO A 336 -10.52 -4.82 -2.68
N PRO A 337 -9.76 -3.84 -3.23
CA PRO A 337 -8.31 -3.74 -3.06
C PRO A 337 -7.97 -3.34 -1.62
N ARG A 338 -7.70 -4.33 -0.78
CA ARG A 338 -7.41 -4.17 0.65
C ARG A 338 -6.34 -5.17 1.09
N ALA A 339 -5.52 -4.78 2.06
CA ALA A 339 -4.49 -5.65 2.62
C ALA A 339 -5.03 -6.99 3.13
N GLN A 340 -6.23 -7.03 3.73
CA GLN A 340 -6.85 -8.29 4.15
C GLN A 340 -7.24 -9.21 2.99
N ALA A 341 -7.64 -8.66 1.84
CA ALA A 341 -7.92 -9.44 0.65
C ALA A 341 -6.62 -10.03 0.08
N ALA A 342 -5.58 -9.21 -0.02
CA ALA A 342 -4.25 -9.62 -0.46
C ALA A 342 -3.69 -10.78 0.38
N HIS A 343 -3.78 -10.69 1.71
CA HIS A 343 -3.39 -11.74 2.66
C HIS A 343 -4.17 -13.05 2.46
N GLN A 344 -5.50 -12.98 2.33
CA GLN A 344 -6.34 -14.16 2.11
C GLN A 344 -6.05 -14.82 0.76
N GLN A 345 -5.86 -14.02 -0.30
CA GLN A 345 -5.52 -14.52 -1.63
C GLN A 345 -4.16 -15.21 -1.64
N ALA A 346 -3.13 -14.62 -1.01
CA ALA A 346 -1.80 -15.20 -0.89
C ALA A 346 -1.83 -16.55 -0.15
N SER A 347 -2.51 -16.60 0.99
CA SER A 347 -2.66 -17.81 1.80
C SER A 347 -3.40 -18.92 1.04
N HIS A 348 -4.48 -18.56 0.33
CA HIS A 348 -5.26 -19.48 -0.49
C HIS A 348 -4.42 -20.01 -1.65
N LEU A 349 -3.81 -19.11 -2.43
CA LEU A 349 -3.06 -19.49 -3.64
C LEU A 349 -1.81 -20.33 -3.30
N ALA A 350 -1.13 -20.07 -2.17
CA ALA A 350 -0.03 -20.92 -1.71
C ALA A 350 -0.45 -22.38 -1.50
N LYS A 351 -1.65 -22.59 -0.95
CA LYS A 351 -2.22 -23.92 -0.78
C LYS A 351 -2.62 -24.53 -2.12
N GLN A 352 -3.25 -23.76 -3.00
CA GLN A 352 -3.75 -24.24 -4.29
C GLN A 352 -2.63 -24.58 -5.27
N LEU A 353 -1.56 -23.79 -5.34
CA LEU A 353 -0.39 -24.09 -6.18
C LEU A 353 0.32 -25.39 -5.71
N SER A 354 0.40 -25.63 -4.39
CA SER A 354 0.95 -26.89 -3.87
C SER A 354 0.10 -28.09 -4.31
N ARG A 355 -1.23 -27.99 -4.21
CA ARG A 355 -2.16 -29.05 -4.65
C ARG A 355 -2.10 -29.28 -6.16
N ARG A 356 -1.95 -28.19 -6.94
CA ARG A 356 -1.80 -28.27 -8.40
C ARG A 356 -0.57 -29.08 -8.82
N LEU A 357 0.56 -28.93 -8.13
CA LEU A 357 1.75 -29.74 -8.37
C LEU A 357 1.52 -31.23 -8.11
N GLU A 358 0.59 -31.55 -7.21
CA GLU A 358 0.15 -32.92 -6.92
C GLU A 358 -0.95 -33.42 -7.88
N GLY A 359 -1.31 -32.61 -8.92
CA GLY A 359 -2.35 -32.96 -9.89
C GLY A 359 -3.78 -32.75 -9.38
N ALA A 360 -3.98 -32.17 -8.18
CA ALA A 360 -5.30 -31.95 -7.61
C ALA A 360 -5.99 -30.70 -8.20
N PRO A 361 -7.31 -30.66 -8.32
CA PRO A 361 -8.04 -29.50 -8.77
C PRO A 361 -7.90 -28.34 -7.77
N MET A 362 -7.97 -27.12 -8.27
CA MET A 362 -7.92 -25.88 -7.47
C MET A 362 -9.32 -25.53 -6.96
N ASP A 363 -9.41 -25.22 -5.67
CA ASP A 363 -10.64 -24.75 -5.05
C ASP A 363 -10.86 -23.24 -5.34
N PRO A 364 -12.11 -22.78 -5.43
CA PRO A 364 -12.40 -21.36 -5.58
C PRO A 364 -12.00 -20.57 -4.33
N PHE A 365 -11.56 -19.34 -4.55
CA PHE A 365 -11.29 -18.37 -3.49
C PHE A 365 -12.58 -17.75 -2.99
N VAL A 366 -12.74 -17.69 -1.67
CA VAL A 366 -13.87 -17.02 -1.02
C VAL A 366 -13.35 -15.92 -0.11
N TYR A 367 -13.66 -14.67 -0.48
CA TYR A 367 -13.30 -13.52 0.34
C TYR A 367 -14.18 -13.41 1.59
N ARG A 368 -13.53 -13.24 2.74
CA ARG A 368 -14.19 -12.96 4.02
C ARG A 368 -13.81 -11.54 4.47
N ASP A 369 -14.82 -10.69 4.64
CA ASP A 369 -14.61 -9.34 5.15
C ASP A 369 -14.55 -9.40 6.69
N PHE A 370 -13.43 -9.01 7.27
CA PHE A 370 -13.25 -8.93 8.73
C PHE A 370 -13.56 -7.54 9.29
N GLY A 371 -14.07 -6.65 8.46
CA GLY A 371 -14.35 -5.27 8.80
C GLY A 371 -13.25 -4.30 8.36
N SER A 372 -13.32 -3.09 8.88
CA SER A 372 -12.40 -2.01 8.54
C SER A 372 -12.11 -1.13 9.74
N LEU A 373 -10.88 -0.65 9.83
CA LEU A 373 -10.40 0.21 10.90
C LEU A 373 -9.69 1.40 10.28
N VAL A 374 -9.85 2.57 10.88
CA VAL A 374 -9.16 3.82 10.54
C VAL A 374 -8.47 4.34 11.79
N SER A 375 -7.18 4.63 11.70
CA SER A 375 -6.36 5.10 12.82
C SER A 375 -6.25 6.63 12.81
N PHE A 376 -6.28 7.24 13.98
CA PHE A 376 -6.01 8.67 14.19
C PHE A 376 -4.76 8.86 15.05
N GLY A 377 -3.78 7.99 14.87
CA GLY A 377 -2.54 8.02 15.64
C GLY A 377 -2.79 7.91 17.14
N ARG A 378 -2.49 8.99 17.89
CA ARG A 378 -2.69 9.03 19.35
C ARG A 378 -4.13 9.24 19.79
N MET A 379 -4.96 9.82 18.95
CA MET A 379 -6.37 10.08 19.24
C MET A 379 -7.24 8.83 19.22
N GLY A 380 -6.66 7.65 18.89
CA GLY A 380 -7.38 6.40 18.87
C GLY A 380 -7.60 5.86 17.46
N ALA A 381 -8.61 5.03 17.31
CA ALA A 381 -9.08 4.49 16.04
C ALA A 381 -10.59 4.31 16.08
N VAL A 382 -11.21 4.24 14.90
CA VAL A 382 -12.63 3.91 14.74
C VAL A 382 -12.75 2.80 13.73
N GLY A 383 -13.65 1.87 13.97
CA GLY A 383 -13.85 0.81 13.02
C GLY A 383 -15.05 -0.08 13.28
N ASN A 384 -15.19 -1.02 12.40
CA ASN A 384 -16.20 -2.03 12.42
C ASN A 384 -15.54 -3.42 12.30
N LEU A 385 -15.80 -4.29 13.25
CA LEU A 385 -15.40 -5.69 13.18
C LEU A 385 -16.64 -6.52 12.83
N MET A 386 -16.50 -7.35 11.80
CA MET A 386 -17.53 -8.35 11.51
C MET A 386 -17.40 -9.51 12.48
N ASN A 387 -18.44 -9.72 13.27
CA ASN A 387 -18.49 -10.83 14.21
C ASN A 387 -18.79 -12.14 13.46
N LEU A 388 -17.77 -12.97 13.30
CA LEU A 388 -17.84 -14.27 12.61
C LEU A 388 -18.71 -15.30 13.35
N VAL A 389 -19.00 -15.09 14.64
CA VAL A 389 -19.69 -16.07 15.48
C VAL A 389 -21.18 -15.74 15.62
N LEU A 390 -21.56 -14.46 15.65
CA LEU A 390 -22.93 -14.02 15.94
C LEU A 390 -23.59 -13.24 14.78
N GLY A 391 -22.93 -13.12 13.63
CA GLY A 391 -23.52 -12.53 12.42
C GLY A 391 -23.84 -11.03 12.52
N GLY A 392 -23.12 -10.27 13.36
CA GLY A 392 -23.33 -8.84 13.56
C GLY A 392 -22.10 -7.97 13.27
N ASN A 393 -22.34 -6.67 13.11
CA ASN A 393 -21.30 -5.65 12.97
C ASN A 393 -21.02 -5.00 14.34
N LEU A 394 -19.84 -5.24 14.90
CA LEU A 394 -19.43 -4.63 16.15
C LEU A 394 -18.66 -3.32 15.84
N PHE A 395 -19.26 -2.20 16.19
CA PHE A 395 -18.59 -0.90 16.16
C PHE A 395 -17.62 -0.80 17.34
N ILE A 396 -16.36 -0.43 17.03
CA ILE A 396 -15.33 -0.23 18.04
C ILE A 396 -14.66 1.13 17.82
N GLU A 397 -14.33 1.81 18.94
CA GLU A 397 -13.67 3.10 18.94
C GLU A 397 -12.65 3.22 20.08
N GLY A 398 -11.78 4.23 20.01
CA GLY A 398 -10.84 4.57 21.05
C GLY A 398 -9.66 3.58 21.17
N ILE A 399 -9.29 3.25 22.41
CA ILE A 399 -8.10 2.43 22.74
C ILE A 399 -8.25 1.00 22.22
N LEU A 400 -9.44 0.40 22.34
CA LEU A 400 -9.69 -0.96 21.87
C LEU A 400 -9.50 -1.08 20.35
N ALA A 401 -10.08 -0.16 19.57
CA ALA A 401 -9.91 -0.11 18.12
C ALA A 401 -8.43 0.06 17.73
N ARG A 402 -7.67 0.85 18.48
CA ARG A 402 -6.23 1.02 18.29
C ARG A 402 -5.44 -0.27 18.53
N TRP A 403 -5.79 -1.06 19.53
CA TRP A 403 -5.16 -2.37 19.76
C TRP A 403 -5.45 -3.34 18.61
N VAL A 404 -6.69 -3.37 18.13
CA VAL A 404 -7.07 -4.21 16.99
C VAL A 404 -6.37 -3.74 15.71
N TYR A 405 -6.26 -2.45 15.44
CA TYR A 405 -5.50 -1.91 14.30
C TYR A 405 -4.03 -2.35 14.33
N ARG A 406 -3.38 -2.24 15.50
CA ARG A 406 -2.00 -2.72 15.68
C ARG A 406 -1.86 -4.22 15.48
N SER A 407 -2.87 -5.00 15.86
CA SER A 407 -2.84 -6.46 15.67
C SER A 407 -2.85 -6.86 14.19
N LEU A 408 -3.47 -6.08 13.30
CA LEU A 408 -3.44 -6.32 11.84
C LEU A 408 -2.01 -6.21 11.29
N TYR A 409 -1.28 -5.18 11.71
CA TYR A 409 0.14 -5.06 11.35
C TYR A 409 0.96 -6.24 11.88
N LYS A 410 0.73 -6.64 13.14
CA LYS A 410 1.42 -7.79 13.73
C LYS A 410 1.05 -9.13 13.06
N MET A 411 -0.14 -9.26 12.51
CA MET A 411 -0.50 -10.41 11.68
C MET A 411 0.34 -10.47 10.40
N HIS A 412 0.57 -9.34 9.75
CA HIS A 412 1.45 -9.27 8.57
C HIS A 412 2.90 -9.63 8.94
N GLU A 413 3.48 -9.02 9.98
CA GLU A 413 4.83 -9.37 10.46
C GLU A 413 4.94 -10.86 10.82
N ARG A 414 3.94 -11.41 11.50
CA ARG A 414 3.91 -12.85 11.85
C ARG A 414 3.88 -13.75 10.61
N ALA A 415 3.17 -13.38 9.57
CA ALA A 415 3.11 -14.13 8.32
C ALA A 415 4.47 -14.22 7.63
N LEU A 416 5.34 -13.20 7.81
CA LEU A 416 6.64 -13.08 7.20
C LEU A 416 7.81 -13.60 8.08
N HIS A 417 7.69 -13.50 9.40
CA HIS A 417 8.79 -13.77 10.33
C HIS A 417 8.53 -14.90 11.33
N GLY A 418 7.29 -15.38 11.39
CA GLY A 418 6.88 -16.30 12.44
C GLY A 418 6.64 -15.61 13.80
N VAL A 419 6.16 -16.39 14.77
CA VAL A 419 5.70 -15.87 16.08
C VAL A 419 6.84 -15.35 16.95
N THR A 420 7.94 -16.12 17.04
CA THR A 420 9.05 -15.83 17.98
C THR A 420 9.75 -14.53 17.63
N LYS A 421 10.14 -14.34 16.36
CA LYS A 421 10.83 -13.13 15.90
C LYS A 421 9.91 -11.92 16.03
N THR A 422 8.62 -12.02 15.63
CA THR A 422 7.64 -10.94 15.78
C THR A 422 7.46 -10.52 17.26
N ALA A 423 7.47 -11.46 18.20
CA ALA A 423 7.37 -11.16 19.62
C ALA A 423 8.62 -10.41 20.14
N LEU A 424 9.82 -10.88 19.80
CA LEU A 424 11.08 -10.24 20.16
C LEU A 424 11.20 -8.82 19.61
N ASP A 425 10.91 -8.64 18.32
CA ASP A 425 10.92 -7.32 17.67
C ASP A 425 9.89 -6.37 18.29
N THR A 426 8.75 -6.90 18.73
CA THR A 426 7.72 -6.10 19.40
C THR A 426 8.20 -5.57 20.74
N VAL A 427 8.86 -6.41 21.54
CA VAL A 427 9.42 -6.00 22.83
C VAL A 427 10.54 -4.98 22.62
N ALA A 428 11.50 -5.27 21.73
CA ALA A 428 12.61 -4.38 21.41
C ALA A 428 12.12 -2.98 21.00
N ARG A 429 11.20 -2.89 20.03
CA ARG A 429 10.64 -1.61 19.58
C ARG A 429 9.84 -0.86 20.64
N ASN A 430 9.15 -1.54 21.55
CA ASN A 430 8.45 -0.88 22.65
C ASN A 430 9.43 -0.24 23.66
N LEU A 431 10.62 -0.79 23.80
CA LEU A 431 11.69 -0.23 24.63
C LEU A 431 12.34 0.99 23.95
N SER A 432 12.73 0.86 22.67
CA SER A 432 13.37 1.93 21.89
C SER A 432 12.48 3.16 21.73
N ARG A 433 11.20 2.98 21.47
CA ARG A 433 10.23 4.10 21.30
C ARG A 433 10.14 5.08 22.46
N ARG A 434 10.59 4.71 23.66
CA ARG A 434 10.63 5.60 24.83
C ARG A 434 11.76 6.62 24.77
N ALA A 435 12.81 6.32 24.01
CA ALA A 435 14.02 7.15 23.89
C ALA A 435 14.06 7.99 22.61
N GLU A 436 13.15 7.76 21.66
CA GLU A 436 13.15 8.38 20.33
C GLU A 436 12.26 9.62 20.23
N PRO A 437 12.63 10.60 19.36
CA PRO A 437 11.76 11.72 19.01
C PRO A 437 10.44 11.21 18.42
N ARG A 438 9.35 11.90 18.71
CA ARG A 438 8.00 11.52 18.29
C ARG A 438 7.75 11.77 16.80
N VAL A 439 8.43 12.75 16.24
CA VAL A 439 8.47 13.07 14.83
C VAL A 439 9.93 13.04 14.39
N LYS A 440 10.21 12.26 13.36
CA LYS A 440 11.53 12.20 12.73
C LYS A 440 11.69 13.42 11.82
N LEU A 441 12.80 14.12 11.87
CA LEU A 441 13.06 15.34 11.08
C LEU A 441 14.05 15.11 9.93
N HIS A 442 14.42 13.85 9.67
CA HIS A 442 15.37 13.42 8.66
C HIS A 442 14.75 12.44 7.67
#